data_740a001286d475b8501e1250ae94151c
#
_entry.id   740a001286d475b8501e1250ae94151c
#
_cell.length_a   1.000
_cell.length_b   1.000
_cell.length_c   1.000
_cell.angle_alpha   90.00
_cell.angle_beta   90.00
_cell.angle_gamma   90.00
#
_symmetry.space_group_name_H-M   'P 1'
#
loop_
_entity.id
_entity.type
_entity.pdbx_description
1 polymer ?
#
loop_
_entity_poly.entity_id
_entity_poly.type
_entity_poly.pdbx_seq_one_letter_code
_entity_poly.pdbx_strand_id
1 'polypeptide(L)'
;NAGSRECWSPTSPVCKEYALTLCRKLAERYGTNPYVTAWHMGNEYGWNNREDYSDNALEAFRAWCRRKYGTIDALNQAWGTTFWGQEMNGFDEVLIPRFMGADSMVNPGQKLDFERFGNDMLLDFYKAERDAIAEICPDKPFTTNFMVSTDQCCMDYADWANEVNFVSNDHYFHE
;
A
#
# COMPACT_ATOMS: atom_id res chain seq x y z
N ASN A 1 3.56 -6.33 11.81
CA ASN A 1 3.33 -6.28 13.27
C ASN A 1 2.52 -7.49 13.72
N ALA A 2 3.20 -8.62 13.99
CA ALA A 2 2.52 -9.83 14.47
C ALA A 2 1.64 -9.52 15.70
N GLY A 3 0.37 -9.95 15.64
CA GLY A 3 -0.58 -9.77 16.72
C GLY A 3 -1.31 -8.41 16.77
N SER A 4 -1.04 -7.50 15.84
CA SER A 4 -1.82 -6.27 15.70
C SER A 4 -2.98 -6.44 14.72
N ARG A 5 -3.93 -5.51 14.76
CA ARG A 5 -4.94 -5.37 13.71
C ARG A 5 -4.24 -5.14 12.36
N GLU A 6 -4.75 -5.75 11.28
CA GLU A 6 -4.18 -5.64 9.94
C GLU A 6 -2.71 -6.09 9.83
N CYS A 7 -2.37 -7.17 10.52
CA CYS A 7 -1.02 -7.72 10.54
C CYS A 7 -0.60 -8.47 9.27
N TRP A 8 -1.40 -8.42 8.21
CA TRP A 8 -1.11 -9.03 6.93
C TRP A 8 -0.13 -8.18 6.10
N SER A 9 0.62 -8.83 5.23
CA SER A 9 1.57 -8.18 4.33
C SER A 9 0.96 -8.04 2.93
N PRO A 10 0.71 -6.80 2.45
CA PRO A 10 0.17 -6.57 1.11
C PRO A 10 1.08 -7.05 -0.02
N THR A 11 2.39 -7.15 0.24
CA THR A 11 3.38 -7.66 -0.73
C THR A 11 3.49 -9.17 -0.74
N SER A 12 2.86 -9.87 0.21
CA SER A 12 2.89 -11.33 0.26
C SER A 12 2.08 -11.96 -0.88
N PRO A 13 2.70 -12.77 -1.77
CA PRO A 13 1.96 -13.43 -2.84
C PRO A 13 0.91 -14.42 -2.29
N VAL A 14 1.19 -15.07 -1.17
CA VAL A 14 0.26 -15.98 -0.50
C VAL A 14 -0.94 -15.23 0.05
N CYS A 15 -0.73 -14.08 0.71
CA CYS A 15 -1.82 -13.24 1.18
C CYS A 15 -2.71 -12.78 0.02
N LYS A 16 -2.10 -12.31 -1.06
CA LYS A 16 -2.82 -11.86 -2.26
C LYS A 16 -3.64 -12.99 -2.89
N GLU A 17 -3.09 -14.19 -3.03
CA GLU A 17 -3.81 -15.36 -3.57
C GLU A 17 -5.08 -15.67 -2.76
N TYR A 18 -4.97 -15.72 -1.42
CA TYR A 18 -6.12 -15.98 -0.55
C TYR A 18 -7.16 -14.85 -0.59
N ALA A 19 -6.73 -13.58 -0.62
CA ALA A 19 -7.61 -12.43 -0.74
C ALA A 19 -8.41 -12.48 -2.05
N LEU A 20 -7.74 -12.69 -3.18
CA LEU A 20 -8.42 -12.78 -4.49
C LEU A 20 -9.36 -13.99 -4.56
N THR A 21 -8.99 -15.11 -3.94
CA THR A 21 -9.86 -16.28 -3.85
C THR A 21 -11.13 -15.96 -3.06
N LEU A 22 -11.00 -15.25 -1.93
CA LEU A 22 -12.14 -14.81 -1.13
C LEU A 22 -13.03 -13.83 -1.93
N CYS A 23 -12.43 -12.85 -2.59
CA CYS A 23 -13.13 -11.87 -3.43
C CYS A 23 -13.99 -12.56 -4.50
N ARG A 24 -13.43 -13.52 -5.24
CA ARG A 24 -14.18 -14.28 -6.24
C ARG A 24 -15.34 -15.06 -5.63
N LYS A 25 -15.13 -15.76 -4.52
CA LYS A 25 -16.19 -16.50 -3.82
C LYS A 25 -17.32 -15.60 -3.32
N LEU A 26 -17.00 -14.40 -2.83
CA LEU A 26 -18.01 -13.41 -2.42
C LEU A 26 -18.78 -12.90 -3.64
N ALA A 27 -18.11 -12.60 -4.74
CA ALA A 27 -18.74 -12.16 -5.98
C ALA A 27 -19.66 -13.23 -6.58
N GLU A 28 -19.21 -14.49 -6.65
CA GLU A 28 -20.02 -15.63 -7.08
C GLU A 28 -21.29 -15.79 -6.23
N ARG A 29 -21.16 -15.60 -4.93
CA ARG A 29 -22.28 -15.81 -3.98
C ARG A 29 -23.24 -14.65 -3.95
N TYR A 30 -22.77 -13.42 -4.03
CA TYR A 30 -23.56 -12.21 -3.75
C TYR A 30 -23.65 -11.22 -4.92
N GLY A 31 -22.87 -11.41 -5.98
CA GLY A 31 -22.79 -10.47 -7.10
C GLY A 31 -24.12 -10.19 -7.79
N THR A 32 -25.01 -11.19 -7.89
CA THR A 32 -26.34 -11.06 -8.50
C THR A 32 -27.44 -10.66 -7.50
N ASN A 33 -27.11 -10.53 -6.21
CA ASN A 33 -28.08 -10.15 -5.19
C ASN A 33 -28.48 -8.67 -5.37
N PRO A 34 -29.77 -8.34 -5.58
CA PRO A 34 -30.22 -6.97 -5.79
C PRO A 34 -30.06 -6.06 -4.56
N TYR A 35 -29.92 -6.64 -3.37
CA TYR A 35 -29.69 -5.87 -2.14
C TYR A 35 -28.22 -5.51 -1.89
N VAL A 36 -27.29 -6.10 -2.63
CA VAL A 36 -25.88 -5.67 -2.64
C VAL A 36 -25.76 -4.54 -3.66
N THR A 37 -25.67 -3.31 -3.18
CA THR A 37 -25.68 -2.10 -4.03
C THR A 37 -24.27 -1.61 -4.38
N ALA A 38 -23.27 -1.95 -3.57
CA ALA A 38 -21.87 -1.59 -3.78
C ALA A 38 -20.94 -2.60 -3.09
N TRP A 39 -19.67 -2.60 -3.47
CA TRP A 39 -18.60 -3.35 -2.82
C TRP A 39 -17.70 -2.39 -2.04
N HIS A 40 -17.57 -2.63 -0.75
CA HIS A 40 -16.61 -1.96 0.11
C HIS A 40 -15.39 -2.89 0.25
N MET A 41 -14.27 -2.48 -0.37
CA MET A 41 -13.02 -3.23 -0.38
C MET A 41 -12.18 -2.86 0.81
N GLY A 42 -11.70 -3.86 1.54
CA GLY A 42 -10.85 -3.65 2.70
C GLY A 42 -11.40 -2.62 3.69
N ASN A 43 -10.71 -2.39 4.77
CA ASN A 43 -11.07 -1.37 5.75
C ASN A 43 -9.85 -0.51 6.06
N GLU A 44 -9.98 0.81 5.94
CA GLU A 44 -8.98 1.78 6.40
C GLU A 44 -7.56 1.47 5.88
N TYR A 45 -7.41 1.29 4.56
CA TYR A 45 -6.08 1.09 3.97
C TYR A 45 -5.10 2.16 4.42
N GLY A 46 -3.90 1.73 4.84
CA GLY A 46 -2.84 2.62 5.29
C GLY A 46 -2.81 2.90 6.79
N TRP A 47 -3.82 2.46 7.57
CA TRP A 47 -3.82 2.66 9.03
C TRP A 47 -2.66 1.93 9.71
N ASN A 48 -2.57 0.60 9.57
CA ASN A 48 -1.55 -0.22 10.24
C ASN A 48 -0.63 -0.98 9.28
N ASN A 49 -0.94 -1.01 7.98
CA ASN A 49 -0.28 -1.83 6.98
C ASN A 49 0.49 -1.05 5.89
N ARG A 50 0.58 0.28 6.02
CA ARG A 50 1.35 1.13 5.10
C ARG A 50 2.85 0.89 5.17
N GLU A 51 3.34 0.48 6.33
CA GLU A 51 4.74 0.17 6.59
C GLU A 51 4.90 -1.34 6.75
N ASP A 52 5.30 -2.00 5.68
CA ASP A 52 5.57 -3.44 5.67
C ASP A 52 7.09 -3.67 5.70
N TYR A 53 7.56 -4.33 6.76
CA TYR A 53 8.97 -4.63 6.99
C TYR A 53 9.31 -6.11 6.73
N SER A 54 8.47 -6.82 6.00
CA SER A 54 8.70 -8.20 5.61
C SER A 54 9.78 -8.32 4.52
N ASP A 55 10.32 -9.52 4.34
CA ASP A 55 11.26 -9.81 3.25
C ASP A 55 10.60 -9.61 1.88
N ASN A 56 9.30 -9.92 1.75
CA ASN A 56 8.55 -9.65 0.54
C ASN A 56 8.49 -8.14 0.23
N ALA A 57 8.27 -7.31 1.26
CA ALA A 57 8.25 -5.86 1.10
C ALA A 57 9.62 -5.30 0.73
N LEU A 58 10.71 -5.86 1.28
CA LEU A 58 12.06 -5.46 0.92
C LEU A 58 12.31 -5.69 -0.58
N GLU A 59 12.01 -6.86 -1.09
CA GLU A 59 12.20 -7.16 -2.52
C GLU A 59 11.26 -6.33 -3.41
N ALA A 60 10.03 -6.13 -3.01
CA ALA A 60 9.09 -5.28 -3.72
C ALA A 60 9.54 -3.81 -3.73
N PHE A 61 10.09 -3.29 -2.63
CA PHE A 61 10.63 -1.93 -2.55
C PHE A 61 11.86 -1.74 -3.44
N ARG A 62 12.77 -2.71 -3.46
CA ARG A 62 13.90 -2.73 -4.40
C ARG A 62 13.46 -2.68 -5.86
N ALA A 63 12.44 -3.49 -6.21
CA ALA A 63 11.86 -3.49 -7.55
C ALA A 63 11.17 -2.16 -7.87
N TRP A 64 10.46 -1.54 -6.90
CA TRP A 64 9.86 -0.23 -7.03
C TRP A 64 10.90 0.86 -7.27
N CYS A 65 12.00 0.86 -6.51
CA CYS A 65 13.11 1.78 -6.71
C CYS A 65 13.75 1.63 -8.10
N ARG A 66 13.94 0.39 -8.58
CA ARG A 66 14.44 0.15 -9.93
C ARG A 66 13.53 0.75 -11.01
N ARG A 67 12.22 0.58 -10.88
CA ARG A 67 11.27 1.16 -11.84
C ARG A 67 11.28 2.68 -11.81
N LYS A 68 11.39 3.28 -10.62
CA LYS A 68 11.35 4.73 -10.44
C LYS A 68 12.61 5.43 -10.94
N TYR A 69 13.77 4.89 -10.63
CA TYR A 69 15.05 5.56 -10.86
C TYR A 69 15.84 5.03 -12.07
N GLY A 70 15.60 3.82 -12.49
CA GLY A 70 16.30 3.17 -13.59
C GLY A 70 17.74 2.75 -13.26
N THR A 71 18.52 3.61 -12.62
CA THR A 71 19.92 3.34 -12.23
C THR A 71 20.14 3.62 -10.74
N ILE A 72 21.14 2.96 -10.15
CA ILE A 72 21.50 3.20 -8.74
C ILE A 72 22.08 4.60 -8.55
N ASP A 73 22.79 5.13 -9.53
CA ASP A 73 23.35 6.49 -9.49
C ASP A 73 22.24 7.54 -9.40
N ALA A 74 21.15 7.37 -10.17
CA ALA A 74 19.99 8.25 -10.11
C ALA A 74 19.28 8.19 -8.74
N LEU A 75 19.20 7.02 -8.13
CA LEU A 75 18.69 6.86 -6.78
C LEU A 75 19.60 7.56 -5.77
N ASN A 76 20.91 7.31 -5.84
CA ASN A 76 21.90 7.93 -4.95
C ASN A 76 21.82 9.46 -5.02
N GLN A 77 21.73 10.01 -6.24
CA GLN A 77 21.55 11.44 -6.44
C GLN A 77 20.26 11.96 -5.82
N ALA A 78 19.14 11.29 -6.03
CA ALA A 78 17.81 11.70 -5.54
C ALA A 78 17.71 11.66 -4.01
N TRP A 79 18.35 10.68 -3.37
CA TRP A 79 18.37 10.55 -1.92
C TRP A 79 19.50 11.33 -1.26
N GLY A 80 20.46 11.85 -2.04
CA GLY A 80 21.64 12.57 -1.51
C GLY A 80 22.55 11.68 -0.67
N THR A 81 22.74 10.43 -1.08
CA THR A 81 23.42 9.39 -0.28
C THR A 81 24.91 9.61 -0.08
N THR A 82 25.54 10.50 -0.86
CA THR A 82 26.93 10.94 -0.63
C THR A 82 27.11 11.53 0.78
N PHE A 83 26.04 12.14 1.31
CA PHE A 83 26.05 12.63 2.67
C PHE A 83 26.14 11.47 3.67
N TRP A 84 27.10 11.51 4.56
CA TRP A 84 27.43 10.45 5.52
C TRP A 84 27.83 9.10 4.91
N GLY A 85 28.27 9.09 3.64
CA GLY A 85 28.74 7.85 3.02
C GLY A 85 27.67 6.76 2.90
N GLN A 86 26.43 7.15 2.59
CA GLN A 86 25.30 6.23 2.43
C GLN A 86 25.16 5.72 0.98
N GLU A 87 26.13 6.00 0.12
CA GLU A 87 26.08 5.58 -1.29
C GLU A 87 25.95 4.07 -1.43
N MET A 88 25.10 3.65 -2.35
CA MET A 88 24.87 2.26 -2.69
C MET A 88 25.43 1.94 -4.07
N ASN A 89 26.00 0.74 -4.24
CA ASN A 89 26.57 0.27 -5.51
C ASN A 89 25.55 -0.49 -6.37
N GLY A 90 24.47 -0.94 -5.77
CA GLY A 90 23.41 -1.67 -6.46
C GLY A 90 22.08 -1.63 -5.70
N PHE A 91 21.00 -1.94 -6.42
CA PHE A 91 19.67 -1.98 -5.79
C PHE A 91 19.50 -3.10 -4.75
N ASP A 92 20.37 -4.09 -4.73
CA ASP A 92 20.42 -5.13 -3.71
C ASP A 92 20.90 -4.63 -2.36
N GLU A 93 21.60 -3.48 -2.34
CA GLU A 93 22.00 -2.80 -1.10
C GLU A 93 20.89 -1.91 -0.53
N VAL A 94 19.82 -1.64 -1.29
CA VAL A 94 18.68 -0.85 -0.81
C VAL A 94 17.98 -1.60 0.32
N LEU A 95 17.78 -0.93 1.45
CA LEU A 95 17.08 -1.44 2.62
C LEU A 95 15.81 -0.63 2.88
N ILE A 96 14.85 -1.24 3.56
CA ILE A 96 13.70 -0.53 4.12
C ILE A 96 14.20 0.35 5.28
N PRO A 97 13.81 1.64 5.34
CA PRO A 97 14.23 2.54 6.41
C PRO A 97 13.67 2.07 7.75
N ARG A 98 14.55 1.89 8.74
CA ARG A 98 14.17 1.47 10.11
C ARG A 98 14.72 2.45 11.12
N PHE A 99 13.91 2.82 12.09
CA PHE A 99 14.39 3.57 13.24
C PHE A 99 15.12 2.62 14.19
N MET A 100 16.41 2.91 14.40
CA MET A 100 17.32 2.12 15.24
C MET A 100 17.52 2.74 16.63
N GLY A 101 16.55 3.50 17.11
CA GLY A 101 16.58 4.21 18.38
C GLY A 101 16.15 5.67 18.24
N ALA A 102 15.98 6.37 19.39
CA ALA A 102 15.41 7.72 19.44
C ALA A 102 16.20 8.77 18.64
N ASP A 103 17.52 8.59 18.51
CA ASP A 103 18.41 9.56 17.85
C ASP A 103 18.85 9.10 16.45
N SER A 104 18.32 8.00 15.94
CA SER A 104 18.70 7.52 14.61
C SER A 104 18.07 8.39 13.53
N MET A 105 18.92 8.93 12.66
CA MET A 105 18.48 9.69 11.50
C MET A 105 18.38 8.77 10.29
N VAL A 106 17.18 8.66 9.75
CA VAL A 106 16.90 7.95 8.49
C VAL A 106 17.08 8.93 7.34
N ASN A 107 17.59 8.46 6.20
CA ASN A 107 17.68 9.28 5.00
C ASN A 107 16.27 9.78 4.60
N PRO A 108 16.03 11.11 4.50
CA PRO A 108 14.70 11.65 4.23
C PRO A 108 14.12 11.23 2.89
N GLY A 109 14.97 11.12 1.85
CA GLY A 109 14.56 10.67 0.52
C GLY A 109 14.10 9.21 0.52
N GLN A 110 14.87 8.37 1.20
CA GLN A 110 14.54 6.96 1.39
C GLN A 110 13.22 6.79 2.17
N LYS A 111 13.04 7.55 3.25
CA LYS A 111 11.81 7.52 4.05
C LYS A 111 10.61 7.92 3.23
N LEU A 112 10.68 9.05 2.51
CA LEU A 112 9.60 9.53 1.66
C LEU A 112 9.24 8.52 0.56
N ASP A 113 10.23 7.89 -0.03
CA ASP A 113 9.99 6.88 -1.06
C ASP A 113 9.42 5.59 -0.50
N PHE A 114 9.76 5.22 0.73
CA PHE A 114 9.13 4.09 1.39
C PHE A 114 7.66 4.35 1.72
N GLU A 115 7.30 5.58 2.10
CA GLU A 115 5.90 5.99 2.28
C GLU A 115 5.12 5.96 0.95
N ARG A 116 5.71 6.46 -0.14
CA ARG A 116 5.13 6.37 -1.50
C ARG A 116 4.96 4.93 -1.96
N PHE A 117 5.97 4.10 -1.73
CA PHE A 117 5.88 2.66 -2.00
C PHE A 117 4.74 2.02 -1.23
N GLY A 118 4.54 2.38 0.05
CA GLY A 118 3.43 1.88 0.86
C GLY A 118 2.06 2.23 0.26
N ASN A 119 1.90 3.48 -0.21
CA ASN A 119 0.70 3.90 -0.96
C ASN A 119 0.47 3.06 -2.20
N ASP A 120 1.47 2.98 -3.08
CA ASP A 120 1.37 2.27 -4.36
C ASP A 120 1.05 0.79 -4.18
N MET A 121 1.69 0.16 -3.20
CA MET A 121 1.51 -1.25 -2.88
C MET A 121 0.07 -1.56 -2.41
N LEU A 122 -0.48 -0.70 -1.54
CA LEU A 122 -1.85 -0.86 -1.04
C LEU A 122 -2.87 -0.58 -2.14
N LEU A 123 -2.62 0.42 -2.98
CA LEU A 123 -3.47 0.71 -4.13
C LEU A 123 -3.48 -0.44 -5.14
N ASP A 124 -2.31 -1.04 -5.42
CA ASP A 124 -2.21 -2.22 -6.29
C ASP A 124 -2.92 -3.44 -5.70
N PHE A 125 -2.92 -3.58 -4.38
CA PHE A 125 -3.66 -4.64 -3.70
C PHE A 125 -5.17 -4.42 -3.81
N TYR A 126 -5.66 -3.21 -3.52
CA TYR A 126 -7.05 -2.81 -3.72
C TYR A 126 -7.53 -3.08 -5.16
N LYS A 127 -6.76 -2.64 -6.15
CA LYS A 127 -7.08 -2.84 -7.57
C LYS A 127 -7.23 -4.31 -7.91
N ALA A 128 -6.32 -5.14 -7.43
CA ALA A 128 -6.37 -6.58 -7.69
C ALA A 128 -7.63 -7.23 -7.08
N GLU A 129 -8.02 -6.85 -5.86
CA GLU A 129 -9.25 -7.33 -5.22
C GLU A 129 -10.50 -6.84 -5.96
N ARG A 130 -10.57 -5.54 -6.30
CA ARG A 130 -11.64 -4.94 -7.10
C ARG A 130 -11.81 -5.67 -8.42
N ASP A 131 -10.72 -5.86 -9.16
CA ASP A 131 -10.75 -6.47 -10.48
C ASP A 131 -11.21 -7.93 -10.41
N ALA A 132 -10.81 -8.68 -9.39
CA ALA A 132 -11.27 -10.05 -9.15
C ALA A 132 -12.79 -10.14 -8.89
N ILE A 133 -13.39 -9.12 -8.29
CA ILE A 133 -14.85 -9.03 -8.14
C ILE A 133 -15.49 -8.58 -9.45
N ALA A 134 -14.93 -7.57 -10.10
CA ALA A 134 -15.46 -6.99 -11.34
C ALA A 134 -15.49 -8.00 -12.51
N GLU A 135 -14.59 -8.99 -12.54
CA GLU A 135 -14.64 -10.11 -13.48
C GLU A 135 -15.98 -10.86 -13.44
N ILE A 136 -16.63 -10.89 -12.29
CA ILE A 136 -17.87 -11.65 -12.05
C ILE A 136 -19.10 -10.73 -12.03
N CYS A 137 -18.99 -9.54 -11.44
CA CYS A 137 -20.09 -8.59 -11.30
C CYS A 137 -19.63 -7.14 -11.60
N PRO A 138 -19.46 -6.79 -12.87
CA PRO A 138 -18.89 -5.50 -13.28
C PRO A 138 -19.81 -4.29 -13.05
N ASP A 139 -21.13 -4.52 -12.88
CA ASP A 139 -22.13 -3.45 -12.84
C ASP A 139 -22.26 -2.77 -11.46
N LYS A 140 -21.56 -3.25 -10.45
CA LYS A 140 -21.65 -2.69 -9.09
C LYS A 140 -20.49 -1.77 -8.80
N PRO A 141 -20.74 -0.61 -8.16
CA PRO A 141 -19.68 0.31 -7.80
C PRO A 141 -18.80 -0.21 -6.67
N PHE A 142 -17.55 0.25 -6.66
CA PHE A 142 -16.53 -0.10 -5.68
C PHE A 142 -16.09 1.14 -4.90
N THR A 143 -15.85 0.95 -3.63
CA THR A 143 -15.27 1.96 -2.74
C THR A 143 -14.44 1.32 -1.63
N THR A 144 -13.77 2.15 -0.86
CA THR A 144 -13.22 1.84 0.46
C THR A 144 -13.38 3.05 1.35
N ASN A 145 -13.30 2.88 2.67
CA ASN A 145 -13.33 4.00 3.59
C ASN A 145 -11.93 4.58 3.78
N PHE A 146 -11.82 5.90 3.59
CA PHE A 146 -10.59 6.64 3.84
C PHE A 146 -10.58 7.23 5.24
N MET A 147 -9.36 7.40 5.77
CA MET A 147 -9.15 8.08 7.05
C MET A 147 -8.93 9.57 6.81
N VAL A 148 -9.60 10.41 7.58
CA VAL A 148 -9.50 11.88 7.43
C VAL A 148 -8.17 12.41 7.99
N SER A 149 -7.54 11.68 8.90
CA SER A 149 -6.32 12.10 9.56
C SER A 149 -5.07 11.77 8.74
N THR A 150 -4.35 12.79 8.30
CA THR A 150 -3.07 12.68 7.60
C THR A 150 -1.95 12.14 8.49
N ASP A 151 -2.05 12.29 9.81
CA ASP A 151 -1.03 11.83 10.75
C ASP A 151 -1.00 10.30 10.89
N GLN A 152 -2.11 9.66 10.56
CA GLN A 152 -2.31 8.23 10.73
C GLN A 152 -2.25 7.46 9.42
N CYS A 153 -2.46 8.14 8.29
CA CYS A 153 -2.59 7.50 6.99
C CYS A 153 -1.91 8.37 5.92
N CYS A 154 -0.68 8.00 5.53
CA CYS A 154 0.07 8.70 4.47
C CYS A 154 -0.31 8.17 3.09
N MET A 155 -1.60 8.21 2.74
CA MET A 155 -2.11 7.76 1.44
C MET A 155 -2.23 8.94 0.48
N ASP A 156 -1.89 8.73 -0.80
CA ASP A 156 -2.16 9.71 -1.85
C ASP A 156 -3.61 9.58 -2.31
N TYR A 157 -4.51 10.29 -1.67
CA TYR A 157 -5.95 10.22 -1.98
C TYR A 157 -6.29 10.69 -3.40
N ALA A 158 -5.42 11.44 -4.07
CA ALA A 158 -5.63 11.80 -5.47
C ALA A 158 -5.50 10.57 -6.38
N ASP A 159 -4.52 9.71 -6.12
CA ASP A 159 -4.38 8.43 -6.83
C ASP A 159 -5.56 7.51 -6.55
N TRP A 160 -5.93 7.37 -5.29
CA TRP A 160 -7.06 6.52 -4.88
C TRP A 160 -8.40 6.99 -5.44
N ALA A 161 -8.64 8.29 -5.53
CA ALA A 161 -9.89 8.85 -6.05
C ALA A 161 -10.14 8.46 -7.52
N ASN A 162 -9.09 8.19 -8.30
CA ASN A 162 -9.20 7.73 -9.67
C ASN A 162 -9.59 6.24 -9.80
N GLU A 163 -9.47 5.48 -8.72
CA GLU A 163 -9.66 4.03 -8.71
C GLU A 163 -10.96 3.59 -8.01
N VAL A 164 -11.62 4.47 -7.28
CA VAL A 164 -12.91 4.23 -6.63
C VAL A 164 -14.06 4.86 -7.41
N ASN A 165 -15.25 4.28 -7.35
CA ASN A 165 -16.42 4.87 -8.01
C ASN A 165 -17.04 6.02 -7.21
N PHE A 166 -16.84 6.03 -5.90
CA PHE A 166 -17.19 7.13 -5.02
C PHE A 166 -16.30 7.11 -3.78
N VAL A 167 -16.04 8.29 -3.23
CA VAL A 167 -15.22 8.46 -2.04
C VAL A 167 -16.09 8.33 -0.79
N SER A 168 -15.65 7.52 0.15
CA SER A 168 -16.23 7.45 1.50
C SER A 168 -15.13 7.65 2.55
N ASN A 169 -15.44 8.40 3.59
CA ASN A 169 -14.51 8.74 4.65
C ASN A 169 -15.11 8.39 6.02
N ASP A 170 -14.24 8.00 6.93
CA ASP A 170 -14.58 7.87 8.33
C ASP A 170 -14.40 9.22 9.03
N HIS A 171 -15.48 9.73 9.60
CA HIS A 171 -15.48 10.97 10.35
C HIS A 171 -15.74 10.68 11.83
N TYR A 172 -14.75 10.98 12.66
CA TYR A 172 -14.87 10.89 14.11
C TYR A 172 -15.02 12.30 14.68
N PHE A 173 -16.20 12.60 15.19
CA PHE A 173 -16.42 13.89 15.87
C PHE A 173 -15.82 13.78 17.28
N HIS A 174 -14.89 14.67 17.59
CA HIS A 174 -14.42 14.88 18.95
C HIS A 174 -15.28 16.00 19.55
N GLU A 175 -15.90 15.73 20.70
CA GLU A 175 -16.60 16.72 21.51
C GLU A 175 -15.61 17.67 22.20
#